data_3d6976bdacf6dc1d04d7cacdba66a581
#
_entry.id   3d6976bdacf6dc1d04d7cacdba66a581
#
_cell.length_a   1.000
_cell.length_b   1.000
_cell.length_c   1.000
_cell.angle_alpha   90.00
_cell.angle_beta   90.00
_cell.angle_gamma   90.00
#
_symmetry.space_group_name_H-M   'P 1'
#
loop_
_entity.id
_entity.type
_entity.pdbx_description
1 polymer ?
#
loop_
_entity_poly.entity_id
_entity_poly.type
_entity_poly.pdbx_seq_one_letter_code
_entity_poly.pdbx_strand_id
1 'polypeptide(L)' 'GESRLHHTPYSKEERLKLAQQYLEEHGVMRVVEYMELTGLSRTKATLELKEFRQDTSSGITFVGRGSAKVYVKG' A
#
# COMPACT_ATOMS: atom_id res chain seq x y z
N GLY A 1 -0.23 15.02 20.83
CA GLY A 1 -0.20 14.90 20.49
C GLY A 1 0.16 14.97 20.02
N GLU A 2 0.02 15.04 19.89
CA GLU A 2 0.20 15.01 19.39
C GLU A 2 0.83 14.88 18.85
N SER A 3 1.12 14.77 18.71
CA SER A 3 1.70 14.64 18.16
C SER A 3 2.17 14.21 17.53
N ARG A 4 2.05 13.97 17.37
CA ARG A 4 2.38 13.63 16.70
C ARG A 4 2.73 13.72 15.90
N LEU A 5 2.68 13.34 15.88
CA LEU A 5 2.94 13.67 15.14
C LEU A 5 3.52 13.47 13.88
N HIS A 6 4.02 13.29 13.38
CA HIS A 6 4.56 13.33 12.13
C HIS A 6 4.99 12.03 11.53
N HIS A 7 4.83 11.00 12.16
CA HIS A 7 4.95 9.69 11.55
C HIS A 7 3.55 9.16 11.31
N THR A 8 3.43 8.16 10.47
CA THR A 8 2.13 7.63 10.11
C THR A 8 1.42 7.05 11.34
N PRO A 9 0.14 7.35 11.51
CA PRO A 9 -0.60 6.84 12.67
C PRO A 9 -1.02 5.37 12.52
N TYR A 10 -0.74 4.75 11.39
CA TYR A 10 -1.23 3.41 11.10
C TYR A 10 -0.16 2.37 11.34
N SER A 11 -0.54 1.24 11.93
CA SER A 11 0.32 0.07 11.98
C SER A 11 0.38 -0.58 10.61
N LYS A 12 1.31 -1.52 10.44
CA LYS A 12 1.42 -2.23 9.17
C LYS A 12 0.13 -2.94 8.81
N GLU A 13 -0.53 -3.54 9.80
CA GLU A 13 -1.79 -4.23 9.56
C GLU A 13 -2.87 -3.26 9.11
N GLU A 14 -2.93 -2.10 9.72
CA GLU A 14 -3.89 -1.08 9.33
C GLU A 14 -3.63 -0.57 7.92
N ARG A 15 -2.35 -0.40 7.57
CA ARG A 15 -2.00 0.00 6.21
C ARG A 15 -2.41 -1.05 5.19
N LEU A 16 -2.26 -2.33 5.55
CA LEU A 16 -2.71 -3.41 4.67
C LEU A 16 -4.22 -3.33 4.46
N LYS A 17 -4.97 -3.08 5.51
CA LYS A 17 -6.43 -2.95 5.40
C LYS A 17 -6.82 -1.78 4.51
N LEU A 18 -6.12 -0.67 4.64
CA LEU A 18 -6.37 0.49 3.80
C LEU A 18 -6.13 0.15 2.33
N ALA A 19 -5.04 -0.56 2.05
CA ALA A 19 -4.72 -0.97 0.69
C ALA A 19 -5.79 -1.91 0.13
N GLN A 20 -6.21 -2.89 0.93
CA GLN A 20 -7.24 -3.83 0.50
C GLN A 20 -8.56 -3.11 0.22
N GLN A 21 -8.94 -2.19 1.08
CA GLN A 21 -10.16 -1.42 0.90
C GLN A 21 -10.08 -0.56 -0.36
N TYR A 22 -8.95 0.08 -0.58
CA TYR A 22 -8.75 0.89 -1.78
C TYR A 22 -8.90 0.03 -3.03
N LEU A 23 -8.31 -1.17 -3.01
CA LEU A 23 -8.40 -2.07 -4.16
C LEU A 23 -9.83 -2.55 -4.39
N GLU A 24 -10.60 -2.75 -3.33
CA GLU A 24 -12.01 -3.11 -3.48
C GLU A 24 -12.81 -1.99 -4.13
N GLU A 25 -12.49 -0.75 -3.80
CA GLU A 25 -13.23 0.40 -4.32
C GLU A 25 -12.79 0.78 -5.73
N HIS A 26 -11.50 0.69 -6.00
CA HIS A 26 -10.94 1.22 -7.26
C HIS A 26 -10.42 0.16 -8.19
N GLY A 27 -10.16 -1.03 -7.71
CA GLY A 27 -9.69 -2.14 -8.51
C GLY A 27 -8.19 -2.18 -8.75
N VAL A 28 -7.53 -1.05 -8.76
CA VAL A 28 -6.08 -0.96 -8.94
C VAL A 28 -5.52 0.11 -8.02
N MET A 29 -4.23 -0.04 -7.68
CA MET A 29 -3.56 0.93 -6.81
C MET A 29 -2.12 1.03 -7.25
N ARG A 30 -1.62 2.26 -7.32
CA ARG A 30 -0.21 2.48 -7.62
C ARG A 30 0.50 2.90 -6.34
N VAL A 31 1.85 2.89 -6.41
CA VAL A 31 2.65 3.29 -5.25
C VAL A 31 2.25 4.67 -4.76
N VAL A 32 1.99 5.60 -5.68
CA VAL A 32 1.64 6.96 -5.30
C VAL A 32 0.33 7.01 -4.53
N GLU A 33 -0.66 6.19 -4.89
CA GLU A 33 -1.91 6.10 -4.14
C GLU A 33 -1.67 5.55 -2.73
N TYR A 34 -0.82 4.54 -2.62
CA TYR A 34 -0.51 3.96 -1.33
C TYR A 34 0.23 4.97 -0.44
N MET A 35 1.13 5.75 -1.03
CA MET A 35 1.81 6.82 -0.30
C MET A 35 0.82 7.82 0.28
N GLU A 36 -0.17 8.20 -0.50
CA GLU A 36 -1.19 9.14 -0.04
C GLU A 36 -2.08 8.54 1.03
N LEU A 37 -2.43 7.27 0.90
CA LEU A 37 -3.26 6.59 1.88
C LEU A 37 -2.59 6.50 3.25
N THR A 38 -1.29 6.25 3.25
CA THR A 38 -0.58 5.86 4.46
C THR A 38 0.36 6.94 4.99
N GLY A 39 0.71 7.90 4.16
CA GLY A 39 1.70 8.91 4.54
C GLY A 39 3.13 8.44 4.48
N LEU A 40 3.39 7.28 3.90
CA LEU A 40 4.75 6.76 3.79
C LEU A 40 5.52 7.43 2.66
N SER A 41 6.85 7.43 2.78
CA SER A 41 7.70 7.85 1.69
C SER A 41 7.65 6.82 0.57
N ARG A 42 8.09 7.22 -0.62
CA ARG A 42 8.05 6.33 -1.78
C ARG A 42 8.85 5.04 -1.53
N THR A 43 10.03 5.18 -0.94
CA THR A 43 10.87 4.01 -0.65
C THR A 43 10.17 3.03 0.28
N LYS A 44 9.62 3.55 1.36
CA LYS A 44 8.93 2.69 2.32
C LYS A 44 7.66 2.09 1.74
N ALA A 45 6.91 2.88 1.00
CA ALA A 45 5.70 2.39 0.36
C ALA A 45 6.00 1.26 -0.60
N THR A 46 7.04 1.42 -1.42
CA THR A 46 7.44 0.40 -2.38
C THR A 46 7.85 -0.89 -1.67
N LEU A 47 8.67 -0.77 -0.62
CA LEU A 47 9.12 -1.93 0.13
C LEU A 47 7.94 -2.66 0.78
N GLU A 48 7.03 -1.91 1.36
CA GLU A 48 5.89 -2.50 2.04
C GLU A 48 4.95 -3.19 1.06
N LEU A 49 4.69 -2.58 -0.08
CA LEU A 49 3.87 -3.20 -1.12
C LEU A 49 4.51 -4.47 -1.64
N LYS A 50 5.84 -4.47 -1.77
CA LYS A 50 6.57 -5.66 -2.16
C LYS A 50 6.39 -6.78 -1.14
N GLU A 51 6.43 -6.45 0.14
CA GLU A 51 6.19 -7.43 1.20
C GLU A 51 4.79 -7.99 1.14
N PHE A 52 3.80 -7.12 0.94
CA PHE A 52 2.40 -7.57 0.82
C PHE A 52 2.23 -8.50 -0.37
N ARG A 53 2.87 -8.19 -1.48
CA ARG A 53 2.81 -9.05 -2.66
C ARG A 53 3.38 -10.42 -2.39
N GLN A 54 4.47 -10.50 -1.61
CA GLN A 54 5.10 -11.76 -1.28
C GLN A 54 4.30 -12.57 -0.25
N ASP A 55 3.48 -11.89 0.52
CA ASP A 55 2.65 -12.50 1.55
C ASP A 55 1.30 -12.89 0.93
N THR A 56 1.11 -14.17 0.69
CA THR A 56 -0.11 -14.67 0.04
C THR A 56 -1.35 -14.36 0.87
N SER A 57 -1.22 -14.20 2.18
CA SER A 57 -2.36 -13.90 3.03
C SER A 57 -2.83 -12.47 2.88
N SER A 58 -2.01 -11.58 2.32
CA SER A 58 -2.42 -10.19 2.11
C SER A 58 -3.47 -10.04 1.01
N GLY A 59 -3.48 -10.96 0.04
CA GLY A 59 -4.39 -10.87 -1.09
C GLY A 59 -4.03 -9.79 -2.09
N ILE A 60 -2.81 -9.28 -2.04
CA ILE A 60 -2.35 -8.22 -2.94
C ILE A 60 -1.29 -8.77 -3.88
N THR A 61 -1.44 -8.50 -5.16
CA THR A 61 -0.43 -8.83 -6.16
C THR A 61 -0.24 -7.62 -7.08
N PHE A 62 0.57 -7.76 -8.11
CA PHE A 62 0.72 -6.67 -9.06
C PHE A 62 0.70 -7.21 -10.47
N VAL A 63 0.34 -6.33 -11.41
CA VAL A 63 0.37 -6.61 -12.84
C VAL A 63 1.10 -5.47 -13.55
N GLY A 64 1.68 -5.76 -14.71
CA GLY A 64 2.40 -4.76 -15.46
C GLY A 64 3.89 -4.78 -15.16
N ARG A 65 4.63 -3.88 -15.79
CA ARG A 65 6.08 -3.82 -15.68
C ARG A 65 6.53 -2.38 -15.56
N GLY A 66 7.65 -2.18 -14.84
CA GLY A 66 8.26 -0.87 -14.74
C GLY A 66 7.29 0.17 -14.25
N SER A 67 7.21 1.29 -14.95
CA SER A 67 6.34 2.39 -14.54
C SER A 67 4.86 2.08 -14.75
N ALA A 68 4.54 1.04 -15.51
CA ALA A 68 3.15 0.65 -15.73
C ALA A 68 2.65 -0.34 -14.69
N LYS A 69 3.48 -0.68 -13.71
CA LYS A 69 3.10 -1.64 -12.68
C LYS A 69 2.01 -1.05 -11.77
N VAL A 70 0.96 -1.83 -11.57
CA VAL A 70 -0.11 -1.47 -10.65
C VAL A 70 -0.39 -2.65 -9.74
N TYR A 71 -0.87 -2.38 -8.56
CA TYR A 71 -1.21 -3.41 -7.58
C TYR A 71 -2.70 -3.69 -7.66
N VAL A 72 -3.06 -4.94 -7.55
CA VAL A 72 -4.45 -5.38 -7.66
C VAL A 72 -4.71 -6.44 -6.60
N LYS A 73 -5.97 -6.71 -6.38
CA LYS A 73 -6.38 -7.76 -5.47
C LYS A 73 -6.16 -9.11 -6.15
N GLY A 74 -5.33 -9.94 -5.54
CA GLY A 74 -4.99 -11.24 -6.11
C GLY A 74 -5.92 -12.35 -5.76
#